data_dc88f6c1584283bae5294587403709b2
#
_entry.id   dc88f6c1584283bae5294587403709b2
#
_cell.length_a   1.000
_cell.length_b   1.000
_cell.length_c   1.000
_cell.angle_alpha   90.00
_cell.angle_beta   90.00
_cell.angle_gamma   90.00
#
_symmetry.space_group_name_H-M   'P 1'
#
loop_
_entity.id
_entity.type
_entity.pdbx_description
1 polymer ?
#
loop_
_entity_poly.entity_id
_entity_poly.type
_entity_poly.pdbx_seq_one_letter_code
_entity_poly.pdbx_strand_id
1 'polypeptide(L)'
;MTSTATAAKSRSSKHCHPPRRGLFPAGMTTWKLTFACKRAEADLFTGDVPELADFDPPPVVMTSEPDESKPDDWQLDVYTEEHPPQALIEAVSALLPSAGGAHTLVELADEDWVTMSQAGLDPVEAGRFFVHTAADAKRLPQGRIGLQIEAGLAFGTGQHATTTGCLLTLDALDFVPRNALDLGTGTAILALAVAKAWPEAVVTASDIDPVAIKVSRENTEVNMVNIGEAAGEIALYVADGLEDAALAARGPFDLVVANILAGPLIEMAPSIAAALAPGGTLILAGLLAGQAEAVEAAYRNCGVTPASRTVIGEWPTLRLLKA
;
A
#
# COMPACT_ATOMS: atom_id res chain seq x y z
N MET A 1 -4.57 35.72 -36.64
CA MET A 1 -5.11 35.54 -35.29
C MET A 1 -4.77 34.09 -34.85
N THR A 2 -3.62 33.95 -34.23
CA THR A 2 -3.06 32.69 -33.77
C THR A 2 -3.31 32.60 -32.28
N SER A 3 -4.19 31.63 -31.89
CA SER A 3 -4.45 31.32 -30.48
C SER A 3 -3.46 30.25 -30.01
N THR A 4 -2.55 30.63 -29.15
CA THR A 4 -1.65 29.74 -28.42
C THR A 4 -2.39 29.15 -27.23
N ALA A 5 -2.71 27.86 -27.29
CA ALA A 5 -3.21 27.09 -26.15
C ALA A 5 -2.02 26.69 -25.27
N THR A 6 -1.95 27.25 -24.08
CA THR A 6 -0.98 26.91 -23.05
C THR A 6 -1.41 25.60 -22.39
N ALA A 7 -0.66 24.50 -22.63
CA ALA A 7 -0.86 23.25 -21.94
C ALA A 7 -0.37 23.36 -20.50
N ALA A 8 -1.28 23.27 -19.54
CA ALA A 8 -0.95 23.12 -18.12
C ALA A 8 -0.36 21.72 -17.91
N LYS A 9 0.94 21.65 -17.59
CA LYS A 9 1.59 20.44 -17.12
C LYS A 9 1.10 20.14 -15.71
N SER A 10 0.33 19.05 -15.54
CA SER A 10 0.03 18.48 -14.24
C SER A 10 1.34 18.01 -13.60
N ARG A 11 1.75 18.64 -12.53
CA ARG A 11 2.91 18.20 -11.74
C ARG A 11 2.47 17.04 -10.87
N SER A 12 3.06 15.87 -11.10
CA SER A 12 2.97 14.72 -10.23
C SER A 12 3.54 15.08 -8.85
N SER A 13 2.69 15.11 -7.82
CA SER A 13 3.13 15.16 -6.43
C SER A 13 3.84 13.84 -6.11
N LYS A 14 5.16 13.87 -5.96
CA LYS A 14 5.92 12.73 -5.44
C LYS A 14 5.58 12.60 -3.96
N HIS A 15 4.66 11.69 -3.62
CA HIS A 15 4.36 11.34 -2.24
C HIS A 15 5.57 10.63 -1.64
N CYS A 16 6.10 11.22 -0.57
CA CYS A 16 7.18 10.63 0.21
C CYS A 16 6.61 9.46 1.04
N HIS A 17 7.17 8.28 0.88
CA HIS A 17 6.77 7.11 1.66
C HIS A 17 7.55 7.10 2.98
N PRO A 18 6.91 6.83 4.13
CA PRO A 18 7.63 6.64 5.39
C PRO A 18 8.57 5.42 5.30
N PRO A 19 9.67 5.41 6.04
CA PRO A 19 10.61 4.30 6.04
C PRO A 19 9.92 2.99 6.46
N ARG A 20 10.28 1.91 5.80
CA ARG A 20 9.73 0.57 6.11
C ARG A 20 10.14 0.20 7.54
N ARG A 21 9.19 -0.24 8.35
CA ARG A 21 9.40 -0.75 9.72
C ARG A 21 10.13 -2.11 9.74
N GLY A 22 10.98 -2.43 8.82
CA GLY A 22 11.94 -3.53 8.89
C GLY A 22 13.34 -3.05 9.24
N LEU A 23 13.50 -1.72 9.37
CA LEU A 23 14.78 -1.09 9.71
C LEU A 23 15.05 -1.04 11.22
N PHE A 24 13.99 -1.13 12.08
CA PHE A 24 14.17 -0.99 13.53
C PHE A 24 13.47 -2.15 14.28
N PRO A 25 14.15 -2.85 15.22
CA PRO A 25 13.55 -3.88 16.07
C PRO A 25 12.47 -3.30 16.99
N ALA A 26 11.42 -4.06 17.27
CA ALA A 26 10.35 -3.65 18.20
C ALA A 26 10.90 -3.41 19.62
N GLY A 27 10.58 -2.25 20.22
CA GLY A 27 11.00 -1.87 21.57
C GLY A 27 12.25 -1.00 21.65
N MET A 28 12.73 -0.45 20.53
CA MET A 28 13.80 0.54 20.49
C MET A 28 13.23 1.94 20.35
N THR A 29 13.80 2.86 21.14
CA THR A 29 13.49 4.29 21.05
C THR A 29 13.97 4.82 19.72
N THR A 30 13.11 5.50 18.97
CA THR A 30 13.50 6.17 17.71
C THR A 30 13.61 7.66 17.96
N TRP A 31 14.68 8.26 17.47
CA TRP A 31 14.89 9.71 17.54
C TRP A 31 14.67 10.34 16.17
N LYS A 32 14.01 11.48 16.17
CA LYS A 32 13.74 12.26 14.97
C LYS A 32 14.41 13.62 15.05
N LEU A 33 15.28 13.93 14.09
CA LEU A 33 15.80 15.26 13.83
C LEU A 33 15.04 15.86 12.66
N THR A 34 14.55 17.08 12.80
CA THR A 34 13.84 17.82 11.74
C THR A 34 14.56 19.11 11.44
N PHE A 35 14.86 19.32 10.15
CA PHE A 35 15.47 20.54 9.63
C PHE A 35 14.53 21.19 8.61
N ALA A 36 14.30 22.49 8.73
CA ALA A 36 13.73 23.26 7.63
C ALA A 36 14.82 23.50 6.58
N CYS A 37 14.52 23.26 5.29
CA CYS A 37 15.51 23.41 4.23
C CYS A 37 14.85 23.95 2.94
N LYS A 38 15.66 24.26 1.94
CA LYS A 38 15.17 24.57 0.61
C LYS A 38 15.07 23.34 -0.26
N ARG A 39 14.19 23.39 -1.27
CA ARG A 39 13.97 22.28 -2.22
C ARG A 39 15.28 21.77 -2.83
N ALA A 40 16.17 22.68 -3.25
CA ALA A 40 17.45 22.31 -3.85
C ALA A 40 18.36 21.51 -2.89
N GLU A 41 18.25 21.77 -1.57
CA GLU A 41 18.97 21.04 -0.54
C GLU A 41 18.29 19.68 -0.27
N ALA A 42 16.96 19.64 -0.21
CA ALA A 42 16.20 18.40 -0.06
C ALA A 42 16.46 17.42 -1.22
N ASP A 43 16.64 17.93 -2.43
CA ASP A 43 16.95 17.11 -3.62
C ASP A 43 18.29 16.34 -3.49
N LEU A 44 19.24 16.80 -2.63
CA LEU A 44 20.47 16.06 -2.35
C LEU A 44 20.25 14.74 -1.64
N PHE A 45 19.13 14.59 -0.95
CA PHE A 45 18.76 13.39 -0.17
C PHE A 45 17.82 12.43 -0.92
N THR A 46 17.65 12.61 -2.23
CA THR A 46 16.82 11.70 -3.05
C THR A 46 17.53 10.41 -3.48
N GLY A 47 18.80 10.27 -3.17
CA GLY A 47 19.66 9.11 -3.46
C GLY A 47 20.56 8.77 -2.27
N ASP A 48 21.60 7.99 -2.55
CA ASP A 48 22.64 7.71 -1.55
C ASP A 48 23.38 9.00 -1.18
N VAL A 49 23.51 9.25 0.12
CA VAL A 49 24.22 10.40 0.70
C VAL A 49 25.53 9.88 1.30
N PRO A 50 26.66 10.01 0.59
CA PRO A 50 27.95 9.43 1.04
C PRO A 50 28.38 9.92 2.42
N GLU A 51 28.07 11.17 2.75
CA GLU A 51 28.40 11.81 4.04
C GLU A 51 27.68 11.16 5.24
N LEU A 52 26.62 10.40 4.98
CA LEU A 52 25.83 9.71 6.01
C LEU A 52 26.07 8.19 6.00
N ALA A 53 26.79 7.67 5.02
CA ALA A 53 27.02 6.24 4.87
C ALA A 53 28.00 5.65 5.92
N ASP A 54 28.84 6.49 6.54
CA ASP A 54 29.83 6.06 7.54
C ASP A 54 29.25 5.90 8.95
N PHE A 55 27.98 6.27 9.16
CA PHE A 55 27.30 6.05 10.44
C PHE A 55 26.76 4.61 10.55
N ASP A 56 26.90 3.98 11.71
CA ASP A 56 26.45 2.61 11.98
C ASP A 56 25.55 2.59 13.24
N PRO A 57 24.26 2.27 13.10
CA PRO A 57 23.54 2.07 11.85
C PRO A 57 23.37 3.37 11.05
N PRO A 58 23.27 3.29 9.72
CA PRO A 58 23.06 4.46 8.89
C PRO A 58 21.71 5.10 9.19
N PRO A 59 21.62 6.46 9.28
CA PRO A 59 20.36 7.13 9.53
C PRO A 59 19.39 6.98 8.36
N VAL A 60 18.10 6.93 8.65
CA VAL A 60 17.05 7.00 7.63
C VAL A 60 16.69 8.46 7.41
N VAL A 61 16.71 8.91 6.17
CA VAL A 61 16.39 10.28 5.80
C VAL A 61 15.15 10.38 4.93
N MET A 62 14.34 11.40 5.18
CA MET A 62 13.11 11.68 4.44
C MET A 62 12.98 13.16 4.17
N THR A 63 12.51 13.51 2.98
CA THR A 63 12.21 14.89 2.61
C THR A 63 10.71 15.04 2.36
N SER A 64 10.14 16.16 2.77
CA SER A 64 8.74 16.49 2.58
C SER A 64 8.53 17.96 2.27
N GLU A 65 7.41 18.27 1.62
CA GLU A 65 6.92 19.63 1.35
C GLU A 65 5.78 19.92 2.34
N PRO A 66 6.05 20.64 3.45
CA PRO A 66 5.07 20.84 4.51
C PRO A 66 3.95 21.83 4.13
N ASP A 67 4.14 22.68 3.11
CA ASP A 67 3.19 23.69 2.67
C ASP A 67 3.24 23.84 1.15
N GLU A 68 2.25 23.29 0.44
CA GLU A 68 2.13 23.33 -1.03
C GLU A 68 2.08 24.78 -1.58
N SER A 69 1.70 25.76 -0.75
CA SER A 69 1.71 27.18 -1.14
C SER A 69 3.12 27.77 -1.20
N LYS A 70 4.12 27.06 -0.66
CA LYS A 70 5.52 27.45 -0.58
C LYS A 70 6.45 26.40 -1.17
N PRO A 71 6.46 26.23 -2.48
CA PRO A 71 7.13 25.12 -3.17
C PRO A 71 8.65 25.06 -2.99
N ASP A 72 9.27 26.12 -2.47
CA ASP A 72 10.70 26.17 -2.18
C ASP A 72 11.04 25.86 -0.70
N ASP A 73 10.04 25.82 0.20
CA ASP A 73 10.21 25.51 1.61
C ASP A 73 9.97 24.00 1.83
N TRP A 74 11.02 23.31 2.18
CA TRP A 74 11.04 21.86 2.39
C TRP A 74 11.49 21.51 3.80
N GLN A 75 11.29 20.27 4.18
CA GLN A 75 11.68 19.72 5.45
C GLN A 75 12.49 18.43 5.23
N LEU A 76 13.60 18.29 5.95
CA LEU A 76 14.36 17.05 6.07
C LEU A 76 14.13 16.47 7.46
N ASP A 77 13.70 15.21 7.53
CA ASP A 77 13.59 14.42 8.73
C ASP A 77 14.65 13.31 8.71
N VAL A 78 15.44 13.21 9.78
CA VAL A 78 16.48 12.20 9.96
C VAL A 78 16.10 11.34 11.18
N TYR A 79 16.07 10.03 10.99
CA TYR A 79 15.67 9.08 12.03
C TYR A 79 16.85 8.20 12.42
N THR A 80 17.02 7.97 13.74
CA THR A 80 18.06 7.14 14.33
C THR A 80 17.47 6.25 15.43
N GLU A 81 18.07 5.07 15.64
CA GLU A 81 17.66 4.13 16.71
C GLU A 81 18.05 4.61 18.10
N GLU A 82 19.15 5.36 18.19
CA GLU A 82 19.65 5.93 19.43
C GLU A 82 19.69 7.46 19.33
N HIS A 83 19.90 8.13 20.46
CA HIS A 83 20.09 9.58 20.45
C HIS A 83 21.19 9.96 19.45
N PRO A 84 20.88 10.80 18.43
CA PRO A 84 21.81 11.08 17.35
C PRO A 84 23.11 11.68 17.90
N PRO A 85 24.28 11.16 17.48
CA PRO A 85 25.54 11.72 17.88
C PRO A 85 25.73 13.13 17.29
N GLN A 86 26.45 13.99 18.00
CA GLN A 86 26.70 15.36 17.56
C GLN A 86 27.32 15.44 16.16
N ALA A 87 28.17 14.45 15.81
CA ALA A 87 28.79 14.35 14.48
C ALA A 87 27.76 14.16 13.36
N LEU A 88 26.67 13.42 13.60
CA LEU A 88 25.57 13.27 12.64
C LEU A 88 24.82 14.59 12.44
N ILE A 89 24.51 15.29 13.53
CA ILE A 89 23.84 16.59 13.48
C ILE A 89 24.68 17.61 12.69
N GLU A 90 25.98 17.60 12.91
CA GLU A 90 26.93 18.48 12.17
C GLU A 90 27.02 18.09 10.69
N ALA A 91 27.11 16.80 10.37
CA ALA A 91 27.16 16.33 8.98
C ALA A 91 25.90 16.73 8.19
N VAL A 92 24.71 16.51 8.79
CA VAL A 92 23.43 16.92 8.16
C VAL A 92 23.35 18.45 8.04
N SER A 93 23.72 19.19 9.09
CA SER A 93 23.70 20.65 9.07
C SER A 93 24.62 21.25 8.01
N ALA A 94 25.74 20.60 7.71
CA ALA A 94 26.67 21.03 6.66
C ALA A 94 26.06 20.90 5.25
N LEU A 95 25.15 19.93 5.05
CA LEU A 95 24.42 19.72 3.80
C LEU A 95 23.22 20.67 3.65
N LEU A 96 22.78 21.33 4.74
CA LEU A 96 21.60 22.18 4.81
C LEU A 96 21.97 23.61 5.26
N PRO A 97 22.75 24.38 4.47
CA PRO A 97 23.15 25.73 4.85
C PRO A 97 21.97 26.68 5.09
N SER A 98 20.82 26.47 4.44
CA SER A 98 19.62 27.30 4.66
C SER A 98 19.00 27.10 6.05
N ALA A 99 19.21 25.96 6.68
CA ALA A 99 18.76 25.70 8.06
C ALA A 99 19.56 26.50 9.11
N GLY A 100 20.76 26.97 8.77
CA GLY A 100 21.64 27.72 9.70
C GLY A 100 21.98 26.92 10.98
N GLY A 101 21.93 25.58 10.92
CA GLY A 101 22.12 24.68 12.06
C GLY A 101 20.88 24.54 12.96
N ALA A 102 19.79 25.24 12.68
CA ALA A 102 18.55 25.10 13.45
C ALA A 102 17.87 23.76 13.14
N HIS A 103 17.55 23.01 14.20
CA HIS A 103 16.84 21.73 14.11
C HIS A 103 15.95 21.52 15.33
N THR A 104 15.00 20.61 15.22
CA THR A 104 14.28 20.07 16.38
C THR A 104 14.68 18.60 16.55
N LEU A 105 14.81 18.17 17.81
CA LEU A 105 15.10 16.79 18.18
C LEU A 105 13.97 16.29 19.07
N VAL A 106 13.34 15.18 18.66
CA VAL A 106 12.22 14.57 19.40
C VAL A 106 12.49 13.08 19.56
N GLU A 107 12.31 12.59 20.76
CA GLU A 107 12.24 11.18 21.06
C GLU A 107 10.83 10.68 20.68
N LEU A 108 10.76 9.70 19.80
CA LEU A 108 9.50 9.12 19.35
C LEU A 108 9.24 7.84 20.12
N ALA A 109 8.16 7.79 20.90
CA ALA A 109 7.66 6.54 21.45
C ALA A 109 7.09 5.66 20.31
N ASP A 110 7.13 4.33 20.46
CA ASP A 110 6.63 3.39 19.44
C ASP A 110 5.17 3.69 19.01
N GLU A 111 4.37 4.23 19.93
CA GLU A 111 2.96 4.61 19.69
C GLU A 111 2.83 5.90 18.87
N ASP A 112 3.80 6.81 18.95
CA ASP A 112 3.75 8.11 18.24
C ASP A 112 4.03 7.96 16.75
N TRP A 113 4.82 6.98 16.35
CA TRP A 113 5.10 6.69 14.95
C TRP A 113 3.83 6.33 14.16
N VAL A 114 3.00 5.48 14.75
CA VAL A 114 1.72 5.06 14.15
C VAL A 114 0.82 6.28 14.01
N THR A 115 0.70 7.08 15.06
CA THR A 115 -0.12 8.30 15.09
C THR A 115 0.38 9.35 14.10
N MET A 116 1.69 9.56 13.98
CA MET A 116 2.26 10.53 13.05
C MET A 116 2.18 10.10 11.59
N SER A 117 2.29 8.80 11.29
CA SER A 117 2.10 8.28 9.93
C SER A 117 0.63 8.30 9.50
N GLN A 118 -0.30 8.38 10.45
CA GLN A 118 -1.74 8.49 10.22
C GLN A 118 -2.23 9.94 10.10
N ALA A 119 -1.49 10.89 10.72
CA ALA A 119 -1.83 12.31 10.67
C ALA A 119 -1.58 12.87 9.25
N GLY A 120 -2.66 12.95 8.46
CA GLY A 120 -2.62 13.52 7.12
C GLY A 120 -3.03 12.57 5.99
N LEU A 121 -3.44 11.35 6.31
CA LEU A 121 -4.01 10.44 5.31
C LEU A 121 -5.51 10.73 5.13
N ASP A 122 -5.90 11.46 4.09
CA ASP A 122 -7.31 11.65 3.78
C ASP A 122 -7.99 10.31 3.43
N PRO A 123 -9.27 10.12 3.82
CA PRO A 123 -10.05 8.96 3.42
C PRO A 123 -10.12 8.80 1.91
N VAL A 124 -10.12 7.56 1.43
CA VAL A 124 -10.22 7.23 0.01
C VAL A 124 -11.62 6.74 -0.33
N GLU A 125 -12.25 7.38 -1.30
CA GLU A 125 -13.53 6.92 -1.87
C GLU A 125 -13.28 6.12 -3.15
N ALA A 126 -13.73 4.85 -3.16
CA ALA A 126 -13.59 3.96 -4.31
C ALA A 126 -14.91 3.20 -4.53
N GLY A 127 -15.78 3.73 -5.41
CA GLY A 127 -17.11 3.17 -5.64
C GLY A 127 -17.94 3.16 -4.35
N ARG A 128 -18.47 2.00 -3.94
CA ARG A 128 -19.22 1.84 -2.67
C ARG A 128 -18.33 1.84 -1.43
N PHE A 129 -17.01 1.74 -1.58
CA PHE A 129 -16.07 1.63 -0.46
C PHE A 129 -15.56 3.00 -0.02
N PHE A 130 -15.35 3.11 1.30
CA PHE A 130 -14.77 4.27 1.95
C PHE A 130 -13.67 3.78 2.89
N VAL A 131 -12.42 3.98 2.50
CA VAL A 131 -11.25 3.57 3.29
C VAL A 131 -10.87 4.73 4.21
N HIS A 132 -10.76 4.45 5.50
CA HIS A 132 -10.51 5.48 6.50
C HIS A 132 -9.72 4.94 7.69
N THR A 133 -9.10 5.81 8.46
CA THR A 133 -8.54 5.53 9.79
C THR A 133 -9.62 5.64 10.87
N ALA A 134 -9.30 5.25 12.10
CA ALA A 134 -10.20 5.46 13.25
C ALA A 134 -10.57 6.93 13.45
N ALA A 135 -9.62 7.85 13.21
CA ALA A 135 -9.84 9.29 13.33
C ALA A 135 -10.95 9.79 12.38
N ASP A 136 -11.05 9.21 11.21
CA ASP A 136 -11.97 9.61 10.15
C ASP A 136 -13.27 8.79 10.11
N ALA A 137 -13.49 7.88 11.06
CA ALA A 137 -14.68 7.03 11.10
C ALA A 137 -16.00 7.82 11.05
N LYS A 138 -16.02 9.04 11.61
CA LYS A 138 -17.18 9.94 11.59
C LYS A 138 -17.45 10.56 10.21
N ARG A 139 -16.48 10.50 9.29
CA ARG A 139 -16.61 11.01 7.92
C ARG A 139 -17.25 9.99 6.97
N LEU A 140 -17.49 8.75 7.42
CA LEU A 140 -18.09 7.69 6.60
C LEU A 140 -19.46 8.16 6.05
N PRO A 141 -19.61 8.29 4.72
CA PRO A 141 -20.84 8.72 4.12
C PRO A 141 -21.94 7.65 4.25
N GLN A 142 -23.18 8.09 4.39
CA GLN A 142 -24.32 7.18 4.48
C GLN A 142 -24.43 6.29 3.23
N GLY A 143 -24.59 4.98 3.44
CA GLY A 143 -24.73 4.00 2.36
C GLY A 143 -23.41 3.52 1.76
N ARG A 144 -22.25 3.99 2.27
CA ARG A 144 -20.93 3.46 1.90
C ARG A 144 -20.52 2.33 2.82
N ILE A 145 -19.66 1.46 2.33
CA ILE A 145 -19.02 0.40 3.10
C ILE A 145 -17.71 0.95 3.66
N GLY A 146 -17.65 1.18 4.96
CA GLY A 146 -16.44 1.62 5.65
C GLY A 146 -15.44 0.47 5.78
N LEU A 147 -14.20 0.75 5.40
CA LEU A 147 -13.03 -0.12 5.57
C LEU A 147 -12.04 0.65 6.46
N GLN A 148 -12.03 0.33 7.74
CA GLN A 148 -11.10 0.95 8.67
C GLN A 148 -9.75 0.27 8.58
N ILE A 149 -8.75 0.97 8.09
CA ILE A 149 -7.38 0.50 7.97
C ILE A 149 -6.47 1.51 8.63
N GLU A 150 -5.76 1.06 9.65
CA GLU A 150 -4.76 1.90 10.30
C GLU A 150 -3.44 1.85 9.51
N ALA A 151 -2.78 2.99 9.38
CA ALA A 151 -1.44 3.02 8.80
C ALA A 151 -0.51 2.20 9.70
N GLY A 152 -0.01 1.09 9.19
CA GLY A 152 0.74 0.11 9.97
C GLY A 152 1.90 -0.48 9.18
N LEU A 153 2.38 -1.60 9.68
CA LEU A 153 3.54 -2.35 9.20
C LEU A 153 3.37 -3.00 7.84
N ALA A 154 2.11 -3.23 7.41
CA ALA A 154 1.82 -3.93 6.16
C ALA A 154 1.50 -2.95 5.03
N PHE A 155 1.82 -3.36 3.80
CA PHE A 155 1.45 -2.64 2.58
C PHE A 155 -0.07 -2.68 2.38
N GLY A 156 -0.67 -1.58 1.87
CA GLY A 156 -2.09 -1.57 1.52
C GLY A 156 -2.95 -0.67 2.41
N THR A 157 -2.51 0.56 2.72
CA THR A 157 -3.32 1.56 3.46
C THR A 157 -4.55 2.07 2.69
N GLY A 158 -4.77 1.60 1.46
CA GLY A 158 -5.87 2.03 0.60
C GLY A 158 -5.59 3.27 -0.24
N GLN A 159 -4.57 4.05 0.10
CA GLN A 159 -4.25 5.30 -0.61
C GLN A 159 -3.50 5.10 -1.93
N HIS A 160 -2.86 3.95 -2.11
CA HIS A 160 -2.15 3.67 -3.35
C HIS A 160 -3.13 3.44 -4.50
N ALA A 161 -2.82 4.00 -5.67
CA ALA A 161 -3.66 3.89 -6.88
C ALA A 161 -4.05 2.45 -7.24
N THR A 162 -3.18 1.47 -6.96
CA THR A 162 -3.45 0.04 -7.20
C THR A 162 -4.57 -0.50 -6.31
N THR A 163 -4.58 -0.16 -5.03
CA THR A 163 -5.65 -0.56 -4.10
C THR A 163 -6.99 0.09 -4.49
N THR A 164 -6.96 1.39 -4.80
CA THR A 164 -8.15 2.10 -5.32
C THR A 164 -8.67 1.46 -6.60
N GLY A 165 -7.79 1.09 -7.54
CA GLY A 165 -8.16 0.39 -8.76
C GLY A 165 -8.81 -0.97 -8.52
N CYS A 166 -8.29 -1.76 -7.55
CA CYS A 166 -8.91 -3.02 -7.14
C CYS A 166 -10.31 -2.79 -6.55
N LEU A 167 -10.47 -1.83 -5.62
CA LEU A 167 -11.76 -1.52 -5.02
C LEU A 167 -12.80 -1.07 -6.04
N LEU A 168 -12.42 -0.21 -7.00
CA LEU A 168 -13.29 0.20 -8.11
C LEU A 168 -13.66 -0.98 -9.02
N THR A 169 -12.73 -1.89 -9.27
CA THR A 169 -12.98 -3.08 -10.08
C THR A 169 -13.89 -4.06 -9.34
N LEU A 170 -13.73 -4.22 -8.02
CA LEU A 170 -14.65 -4.98 -7.17
C LEU A 170 -16.05 -4.36 -7.17
N ASP A 171 -16.16 -3.03 -7.07
CA ASP A 171 -17.46 -2.33 -7.11
C ASP A 171 -18.20 -2.54 -8.45
N ALA A 172 -17.45 -2.66 -9.54
CA ALA A 172 -17.99 -2.84 -10.90
C ALA A 172 -18.27 -4.31 -11.25
N LEU A 173 -18.13 -5.27 -10.31
CA LEU A 173 -18.47 -6.66 -10.60
C LEU A 173 -19.96 -6.82 -10.87
N ASP A 174 -20.28 -7.57 -11.92
CA ASP A 174 -21.63 -7.86 -12.39
C ASP A 174 -22.19 -9.20 -11.89
N PHE A 175 -21.49 -9.82 -10.93
CA PHE A 175 -21.88 -11.06 -10.24
C PHE A 175 -21.60 -10.97 -8.74
N VAL A 176 -22.13 -11.90 -7.97
CA VAL A 176 -21.92 -12.03 -6.51
C VAL A 176 -20.88 -13.13 -6.27
N PRO A 177 -19.67 -12.80 -5.78
CA PRO A 177 -18.67 -13.79 -5.41
C PRO A 177 -19.20 -14.73 -4.31
N ARG A 178 -18.86 -16.02 -4.40
CA ARG A 178 -19.18 -17.04 -3.40
C ARG A 178 -17.95 -17.61 -2.72
N ASN A 179 -16.86 -17.74 -3.45
CA ASN A 179 -15.57 -18.23 -2.93
C ASN A 179 -14.45 -17.36 -3.48
N ALA A 180 -13.93 -16.47 -2.65
CA ALA A 180 -12.94 -15.47 -3.04
C ALA A 180 -11.58 -15.71 -2.38
N LEU A 181 -10.52 -15.37 -3.11
CA LEU A 181 -9.14 -15.34 -2.60
C LEU A 181 -8.56 -13.94 -2.76
N ASP A 182 -7.97 -13.42 -1.69
CA ASP A 182 -7.09 -12.26 -1.69
C ASP A 182 -5.65 -12.75 -1.49
N LEU A 183 -4.87 -12.76 -2.56
CA LEU A 183 -3.51 -13.30 -2.62
C LEU A 183 -2.47 -12.19 -2.48
N GLY A 184 -1.61 -12.27 -1.46
CA GLY A 184 -0.75 -11.17 -1.05
C GLY A 184 -1.57 -10.07 -0.35
N THR A 185 -2.33 -10.45 0.66
CA THR A 185 -3.40 -9.64 1.25
C THR A 185 -2.93 -8.39 1.98
N GLY A 186 -1.68 -8.36 2.47
CA GLY A 186 -1.11 -7.23 3.19
C GLY A 186 -1.93 -6.84 4.43
N THR A 187 -2.70 -5.76 4.33
CA THR A 187 -3.60 -5.28 5.41
C THR A 187 -4.97 -5.96 5.44
N ALA A 188 -5.26 -6.90 4.56
CA ALA A 188 -6.56 -7.51 4.29
C ALA A 188 -7.63 -6.55 3.73
N ILE A 189 -7.27 -5.38 3.22
CA ILE A 189 -8.25 -4.39 2.75
C ILE A 189 -9.16 -4.96 1.64
N LEU A 190 -8.62 -5.76 0.70
CA LEU A 190 -9.39 -6.32 -0.41
C LEU A 190 -10.26 -7.50 0.07
N ALA A 191 -9.74 -8.35 0.96
CA ALA A 191 -10.52 -9.40 1.63
C ALA A 191 -11.69 -8.80 2.42
N LEU A 192 -11.46 -7.73 3.19
CA LEU A 192 -12.49 -6.99 3.94
C LEU A 192 -13.53 -6.37 3.00
N ALA A 193 -13.09 -5.80 1.87
CA ALA A 193 -14.00 -5.25 0.87
C ALA A 193 -14.95 -6.34 0.34
N VAL A 194 -14.44 -7.53 0.03
CA VAL A 194 -15.25 -8.67 -0.42
C VAL A 194 -16.20 -9.14 0.67
N ALA A 195 -15.70 -9.41 1.89
CA ALA A 195 -16.53 -9.92 2.98
C ALA A 195 -17.66 -8.97 3.37
N LYS A 196 -17.40 -7.64 3.41
CA LYS A 196 -18.41 -6.64 3.76
C LYS A 196 -19.39 -6.34 2.62
N ALA A 197 -18.95 -6.43 1.35
CA ALA A 197 -19.84 -6.22 0.21
C ALA A 197 -20.74 -7.42 -0.09
N TRP A 198 -20.25 -8.63 0.19
CA TRP A 198 -20.95 -9.89 -0.07
C TRP A 198 -20.88 -10.83 1.16
N PRO A 199 -21.74 -10.63 2.17
CA PRO A 199 -21.67 -11.37 3.44
C PRO A 199 -21.88 -12.88 3.32
N GLU A 200 -22.40 -13.36 2.18
CA GLU A 200 -22.54 -14.79 1.89
C GLU A 200 -21.30 -15.41 1.22
N ALA A 201 -20.28 -14.59 0.90
CA ALA A 201 -19.04 -15.08 0.33
C ALA A 201 -18.18 -15.76 1.40
N VAL A 202 -17.51 -16.84 1.02
CA VAL A 202 -16.38 -17.41 1.75
C VAL A 202 -15.14 -16.70 1.27
N VAL A 203 -14.39 -16.08 2.18
CA VAL A 203 -13.21 -15.29 1.82
C VAL A 203 -11.96 -15.93 2.41
N THR A 204 -10.97 -16.16 1.58
CA THR A 204 -9.64 -16.61 1.99
C THR A 204 -8.66 -15.47 1.70
N ALA A 205 -7.77 -15.20 2.63
CA ALA A 205 -6.72 -14.20 2.48
C ALA A 205 -5.38 -14.82 2.86
N SER A 206 -4.36 -14.59 2.05
CA SER A 206 -3.03 -15.15 2.29
C SER A 206 -1.93 -14.15 2.02
N ASP A 207 -0.84 -14.29 2.75
CA ASP A 207 0.40 -13.55 2.53
C ASP A 207 1.59 -14.43 2.89
N ILE A 208 2.72 -14.23 2.22
CA ILE A 208 3.97 -14.90 2.54
C ILE A 208 4.57 -14.38 3.85
N ASP A 209 4.29 -13.11 4.19
CA ASP A 209 4.78 -12.45 5.40
C ASP A 209 3.85 -12.70 6.59
N PRO A 210 4.31 -13.40 7.65
CA PRO A 210 3.52 -13.60 8.87
C PRO A 210 3.18 -12.28 9.57
N VAL A 211 3.95 -11.19 9.37
CA VAL A 211 3.63 -9.86 9.90
C VAL A 211 2.41 -9.29 9.19
N ALA A 212 2.30 -9.44 7.87
CA ALA A 212 1.12 -9.06 7.11
C ALA A 212 -0.13 -9.80 7.61
N ILE A 213 -0.05 -11.10 7.88
CA ILE A 213 -1.17 -11.88 8.43
C ILE A 213 -1.55 -11.43 9.85
N LYS A 214 -0.59 -11.02 10.67
CA LYS A 214 -0.89 -10.41 11.98
C LYS A 214 -1.67 -9.10 11.81
N VAL A 215 -1.22 -8.21 10.94
CA VAL A 215 -1.91 -6.95 10.63
C VAL A 215 -3.30 -7.19 10.02
N SER A 216 -3.40 -8.16 9.12
CA SER A 216 -4.69 -8.61 8.55
C SER A 216 -5.69 -9.01 9.62
N ARG A 217 -5.23 -9.74 10.64
CA ARG A 217 -6.06 -10.15 11.79
C ARG A 217 -6.56 -8.94 12.57
N GLU A 218 -5.67 -8.02 12.93
CA GLU A 218 -5.99 -6.80 13.65
C GLU A 218 -7.02 -5.95 12.87
N ASN A 219 -6.83 -5.76 11.57
CA ASN A 219 -7.78 -5.04 10.73
C ASN A 219 -9.12 -5.77 10.57
N THR A 220 -9.12 -7.10 10.52
CA THR A 220 -10.34 -7.90 10.46
C THR A 220 -11.18 -7.69 11.72
N GLU A 221 -10.55 -7.71 12.90
CA GLU A 221 -11.18 -7.45 14.20
C GLU A 221 -11.76 -6.03 14.30
N VAL A 222 -10.97 -5.01 13.93
CA VAL A 222 -11.41 -3.59 13.93
C VAL A 222 -12.61 -3.38 13.01
N ASN A 223 -12.66 -4.08 11.88
CA ASN A 223 -13.78 -4.02 10.94
C ASN A 223 -14.98 -4.89 11.34
N MET A 224 -14.93 -5.57 12.49
CA MET A 224 -15.99 -6.44 13.01
C MET A 224 -16.36 -7.59 12.05
N VAL A 225 -15.36 -8.10 11.32
CA VAL A 225 -15.50 -9.30 10.49
C VAL A 225 -14.87 -10.46 11.27
N ASN A 226 -15.55 -11.60 11.30
CA ASN A 226 -15.04 -12.77 12.00
C ASN A 226 -13.89 -13.43 11.20
N ILE A 227 -12.95 -14.02 11.95
CA ILE A 227 -11.92 -14.88 11.37
C ILE A 227 -12.39 -16.32 11.43
N GLY A 228 -12.46 -16.96 10.28
CA GLY A 228 -12.97 -18.31 10.16
C GLY A 228 -13.16 -18.73 8.70
N GLU A 229 -13.79 -19.86 8.49
CA GLU A 229 -13.94 -20.48 7.17
C GLU A 229 -15.37 -20.49 6.65
N ALA A 230 -16.30 -19.90 7.41
CA ALA A 230 -17.70 -19.83 7.01
C ALA A 230 -17.98 -18.62 6.12
N ALA A 231 -19.18 -18.56 5.54
CA ALA A 231 -19.65 -17.40 4.81
C ALA A 231 -19.65 -16.15 5.69
N GLY A 232 -19.17 -15.02 5.14
CA GLY A 232 -19.02 -13.77 5.87
C GLY A 232 -17.81 -13.68 6.80
N GLU A 233 -17.00 -14.73 6.87
CA GLU A 233 -15.75 -14.79 7.62
C GLU A 233 -14.54 -14.72 6.68
N ILE A 234 -13.37 -14.38 7.24
CA ILE A 234 -12.11 -14.37 6.51
C ILE A 234 -11.17 -15.41 7.09
N ALA A 235 -10.76 -16.39 6.28
CA ALA A 235 -9.73 -17.36 6.62
C ALA A 235 -8.35 -16.78 6.27
N LEU A 236 -7.45 -16.71 7.26
CA LEU A 236 -6.12 -16.10 7.13
C LEU A 236 -5.04 -17.18 7.08
N TYR A 237 -4.17 -17.15 6.06
CA TYR A 237 -3.09 -18.10 5.85
C TYR A 237 -1.74 -17.38 5.68
N VAL A 238 -0.71 -17.88 6.38
CA VAL A 238 0.67 -17.58 5.99
C VAL A 238 1.06 -18.61 4.94
N ALA A 239 1.23 -18.18 3.69
CA ALA A 239 1.47 -19.11 2.59
C ALA A 239 2.28 -18.45 1.45
N ASP A 240 3.19 -19.23 0.86
CA ASP A 240 3.92 -18.83 -0.34
C ASP A 240 3.09 -19.17 -1.59
N GLY A 241 2.23 -18.26 -1.98
CA GLY A 241 1.32 -18.43 -3.09
C GLY A 241 0.38 -19.64 -2.90
N LEU A 242 0.03 -20.28 -4.02
CA LEU A 242 -0.87 -21.43 -4.07
C LEU A 242 -0.15 -22.79 -4.01
N GLU A 243 1.14 -22.83 -3.67
CA GLU A 243 1.88 -24.06 -3.42
C GLU A 243 1.54 -24.68 -2.06
N ASP A 244 1.02 -23.86 -1.12
CA ASP A 244 0.49 -24.36 0.14
C ASP A 244 -0.75 -25.23 -0.09
N ALA A 245 -0.72 -26.48 0.35
CA ALA A 245 -1.78 -27.45 0.11
C ALA A 245 -3.10 -27.09 0.82
N ALA A 246 -3.04 -26.45 2.00
CA ALA A 246 -4.23 -26.02 2.73
C ALA A 246 -4.91 -24.86 2.02
N LEU A 247 -4.12 -23.91 1.51
CA LEU A 247 -4.63 -22.80 0.71
C LEU A 247 -5.20 -23.29 -0.63
N ALA A 248 -4.48 -24.16 -1.35
CA ALA A 248 -4.93 -24.74 -2.61
C ALA A 248 -6.25 -25.52 -2.48
N ALA A 249 -6.45 -26.22 -1.36
CA ALA A 249 -7.67 -26.97 -1.07
C ALA A 249 -8.90 -26.08 -0.84
N ARG A 250 -8.75 -24.76 -0.66
CA ARG A 250 -9.85 -23.80 -0.54
C ARG A 250 -10.51 -23.49 -1.88
N GLY A 251 -9.81 -23.72 -2.98
CA GLY A 251 -10.35 -23.55 -4.34
C GLY A 251 -11.35 -24.63 -4.75
N PRO A 252 -11.97 -24.54 -5.94
CA PRO A 252 -11.74 -23.45 -6.88
C PRO A 252 -12.43 -22.14 -6.47
N PHE A 253 -11.80 -21.00 -6.81
CA PHE A 253 -12.29 -19.67 -6.49
C PHE A 253 -13.03 -19.06 -7.70
N ASP A 254 -14.17 -18.43 -7.47
CA ASP A 254 -14.88 -17.65 -8.49
C ASP A 254 -14.38 -16.20 -8.59
N LEU A 255 -13.65 -15.75 -7.57
CA LEU A 255 -12.94 -14.46 -7.55
C LEU A 255 -11.54 -14.65 -6.95
N VAL A 256 -10.52 -14.21 -7.66
CA VAL A 256 -9.16 -14.03 -7.11
C VAL A 256 -8.75 -12.58 -7.30
N VAL A 257 -8.27 -11.95 -6.23
CA VAL A 257 -7.67 -10.62 -6.27
C VAL A 257 -6.21 -10.75 -5.84
N ALA A 258 -5.29 -10.15 -6.60
CA ALA A 258 -3.87 -10.09 -6.25
C ALA A 258 -3.31 -8.70 -6.58
N ASN A 259 -2.94 -7.95 -5.53
CA ASN A 259 -2.33 -6.63 -5.64
C ASN A 259 -0.87 -6.70 -5.21
N ILE A 260 -0.05 -7.37 -6.04
CA ILE A 260 1.36 -7.66 -5.80
C ILE A 260 2.21 -7.29 -7.02
N LEU A 261 3.54 -7.40 -6.91
CA LEU A 261 4.44 -7.05 -8.00
C LEU A 261 4.26 -7.91 -9.26
N ALA A 262 4.57 -7.34 -10.43
CA ALA A 262 4.39 -7.99 -11.72
C ALA A 262 5.20 -9.30 -11.89
N GLY A 263 6.42 -9.39 -11.35
CA GLY A 263 7.24 -10.59 -11.40
C GLY A 263 6.52 -11.81 -10.80
N PRO A 264 6.18 -11.78 -9.50
CA PRO A 264 5.36 -12.82 -8.86
C PRO A 264 4.04 -13.12 -9.56
N LEU A 265 3.33 -12.10 -10.09
CA LEU A 265 2.09 -12.32 -10.86
C LEU A 265 2.33 -13.17 -12.11
N ILE A 266 3.45 -12.98 -12.81
CA ILE A 266 3.82 -13.75 -13.99
C ILE A 266 4.20 -15.18 -13.58
N GLU A 267 5.02 -15.33 -12.54
CA GLU A 267 5.51 -16.62 -12.05
C GLU A 267 4.37 -17.51 -11.57
N MET A 268 3.42 -16.95 -10.82
CA MET A 268 2.26 -17.67 -10.28
C MET A 268 1.10 -17.81 -11.28
N ALA A 269 1.20 -17.30 -12.52
CA ALA A 269 0.09 -17.38 -13.47
C ALA A 269 -0.48 -18.79 -13.67
N PRO A 270 0.33 -19.88 -13.78
CA PRO A 270 -0.21 -21.23 -13.90
C PRO A 270 -1.00 -21.70 -12.67
N SER A 271 -0.49 -21.43 -11.45
CA SER A 271 -1.14 -21.87 -10.21
C SER A 271 -2.42 -21.06 -9.93
N ILE A 272 -2.40 -19.75 -10.15
CA ILE A 272 -3.58 -18.89 -10.01
C ILE A 272 -4.65 -19.28 -11.03
N ALA A 273 -4.27 -19.50 -12.29
CA ALA A 273 -5.20 -19.95 -13.32
C ALA A 273 -5.82 -21.32 -12.99
N ALA A 274 -5.04 -22.25 -12.42
CA ALA A 274 -5.55 -23.56 -12.00
C ALA A 274 -6.57 -23.43 -10.86
N ALA A 275 -6.31 -22.53 -9.90
CA ALA A 275 -7.18 -22.31 -8.74
C ALA A 275 -8.47 -21.56 -9.04
N LEU A 276 -8.57 -20.86 -10.18
CA LEU A 276 -9.82 -20.23 -10.63
C LEU A 276 -10.85 -21.27 -11.08
N ALA A 277 -12.10 -21.06 -10.72
CA ALA A 277 -13.24 -21.79 -11.28
C ALA A 277 -13.44 -21.47 -12.76
N PRO A 278 -14.05 -22.35 -13.58
CA PRO A 278 -14.53 -21.99 -14.91
C PRO A 278 -15.48 -20.79 -14.82
N GLY A 279 -15.28 -19.78 -15.66
CA GLY A 279 -16.00 -18.49 -15.59
C GLY A 279 -15.53 -17.57 -14.45
N GLY A 280 -14.55 -17.97 -13.67
CA GLY A 280 -14.02 -17.17 -12.55
C GLY A 280 -13.32 -15.90 -13.01
N THR A 281 -13.38 -14.89 -12.16
CA THR A 281 -12.78 -13.55 -12.37
C THR A 281 -11.46 -13.43 -11.61
N LEU A 282 -10.47 -12.86 -12.27
CA LEU A 282 -9.17 -12.51 -11.71
C LEU A 282 -8.97 -11.00 -11.78
N ILE A 283 -8.61 -10.37 -10.66
CA ILE A 283 -8.26 -8.95 -10.59
C ILE A 283 -6.79 -8.85 -10.19
N LEU A 284 -5.98 -8.21 -11.04
CA LEU A 284 -4.54 -8.05 -10.84
C LEU A 284 -4.17 -6.57 -10.79
N ALA A 285 -3.36 -6.20 -9.80
CA ALA A 285 -2.80 -4.87 -9.64
C ALA A 285 -1.39 -4.95 -9.01
N GLY A 286 -0.77 -3.81 -8.71
CA GLY A 286 0.61 -3.77 -8.20
C GLY A 286 1.67 -3.75 -9.30
N LEU A 287 1.26 -3.42 -10.51
CA LEU A 287 2.12 -3.38 -11.70
C LEU A 287 2.06 -1.99 -12.37
N LEU A 288 3.11 -1.64 -13.09
CA LEU A 288 3.18 -0.42 -13.91
C LEU A 288 2.58 -0.66 -15.31
N ALA A 289 2.17 0.41 -15.97
CA ALA A 289 1.57 0.36 -17.31
C ALA A 289 2.43 -0.41 -18.33
N GLY A 290 3.75 -0.25 -18.27
CA GLY A 290 4.69 -0.97 -19.15
C GLY A 290 4.81 -2.47 -18.88
N GLN A 291 4.31 -2.97 -17.74
CA GLN A 291 4.34 -4.39 -17.35
C GLN A 291 3.03 -5.13 -17.69
N ALA A 292 1.97 -4.39 -17.95
CA ALA A 292 0.62 -4.96 -18.10
C ALA A 292 0.52 -6.02 -19.22
N GLU A 293 1.15 -5.77 -20.37
CA GLU A 293 1.09 -6.70 -21.51
C GLU A 293 1.81 -8.03 -21.20
N ALA A 294 2.94 -7.98 -20.50
CA ALA A 294 3.67 -9.19 -20.09
C ALA A 294 2.85 -10.02 -19.11
N VAL A 295 2.20 -9.37 -18.13
CA VAL A 295 1.31 -10.04 -17.17
C VAL A 295 0.12 -10.66 -17.91
N GLU A 296 -0.60 -9.91 -18.74
CA GLU A 296 -1.74 -10.44 -19.50
C GLU A 296 -1.34 -11.62 -20.42
N ALA A 297 -0.16 -11.55 -21.04
CA ALA A 297 0.34 -12.63 -21.91
C ALA A 297 0.56 -13.93 -21.12
N ALA A 298 1.13 -13.84 -19.88
CA ALA A 298 1.31 -15.00 -19.03
C ALA A 298 -0.04 -15.69 -18.71
N TYR A 299 -1.06 -14.91 -18.37
CA TYR A 299 -2.39 -15.45 -18.06
C TYR A 299 -3.15 -15.97 -19.32
N ARG A 300 -3.01 -15.32 -20.49
CA ARG A 300 -3.56 -15.85 -21.76
C ARG A 300 -3.02 -17.25 -22.07
N ASN A 301 -1.72 -17.49 -21.81
CA ASN A 301 -1.10 -18.80 -21.99
C ASN A 301 -1.69 -19.86 -21.06
N CYS A 302 -2.35 -19.46 -19.98
CA CYS A 302 -3.02 -20.33 -19.00
C CYS A 302 -4.55 -20.37 -19.19
N GLY A 303 -5.08 -19.84 -20.28
CA GLY A 303 -6.52 -19.85 -20.58
C GLY A 303 -7.35 -18.80 -19.83
N VAL A 304 -6.69 -17.76 -19.29
CA VAL A 304 -7.36 -16.63 -18.62
C VAL A 304 -7.18 -15.39 -19.50
N THR A 305 -8.28 -14.80 -19.95
CA THR A 305 -8.26 -13.74 -20.96
C THR A 305 -8.61 -12.38 -20.38
N PRO A 306 -7.96 -11.29 -20.81
CA PRO A 306 -8.31 -9.94 -20.37
C PRO A 306 -9.76 -9.58 -20.73
N ALA A 307 -10.48 -8.99 -19.78
CA ALA A 307 -11.85 -8.51 -19.94
C ALA A 307 -11.94 -6.99 -19.88
N SER A 308 -11.25 -6.36 -18.92
CA SER A 308 -11.19 -4.90 -18.83
C SER A 308 -9.91 -4.45 -18.11
N ARG A 309 -9.60 -3.15 -18.24
CA ARG A 309 -8.48 -2.51 -17.58
C ARG A 309 -8.93 -1.15 -17.03
N THR A 310 -8.68 -0.91 -15.76
CA THR A 310 -8.83 0.40 -15.11
C THR A 310 -7.44 0.99 -14.88
N VAL A 311 -7.22 2.27 -15.21
CA VAL A 311 -5.89 2.89 -15.07
C VAL A 311 -6.00 4.14 -14.21
N ILE A 312 -5.21 4.21 -13.16
CA ILE A 312 -5.10 5.38 -12.28
C ILE A 312 -3.63 5.83 -12.30
N GLY A 313 -3.36 6.96 -12.96
CA GLY A 313 -1.99 7.42 -13.22
C GLY A 313 -1.20 6.40 -14.05
N GLU A 314 -0.11 5.86 -13.51
CA GLU A 314 0.74 4.84 -14.15
C GLU A 314 0.38 3.40 -13.73
N TRP A 315 -0.69 3.22 -12.96
CA TRP A 315 -1.05 1.96 -12.32
C TRP A 315 -2.32 1.35 -12.92
N PRO A 316 -2.19 0.35 -13.79
CA PRO A 316 -3.33 -0.42 -14.28
C PRO A 316 -3.78 -1.45 -13.26
N THR A 317 -5.10 -1.65 -13.21
CA THR A 317 -5.75 -2.81 -12.62
C THR A 317 -6.37 -3.62 -13.75
N LEU A 318 -6.03 -4.89 -13.84
CA LEU A 318 -6.47 -5.79 -14.88
C LEU A 318 -7.58 -6.68 -14.35
N ARG A 319 -8.73 -6.76 -15.06
CA ARG A 319 -9.75 -7.78 -14.86
C ARG A 319 -9.62 -8.81 -15.98
N LEU A 320 -9.45 -10.08 -15.60
CA LEU A 320 -9.37 -11.21 -16.53
C LEU A 320 -10.43 -12.24 -16.18
N LEU A 321 -10.78 -13.07 -17.16
CA LEU A 321 -11.79 -14.12 -17.02
C LEU A 321 -11.22 -15.47 -17.45
N LYS A 322 -11.47 -16.52 -16.68
CA LYS A 322 -11.19 -17.90 -17.06
C LYS A 322 -12.31 -18.42 -17.95
N ALA A 323 -11.95 -19.06 -19.06
CA ALA A 323 -12.89 -19.68 -19.95
C ALA A 323 -13.66 -20.85 -19.30
#